data_8ef6548bad5c3d6e06218ccae31d8dfd
#
_entry.id   8ef6548bad5c3d6e06218ccae31d8dfd
#
_cell.length_a   1.000
_cell.length_b   1.000
_cell.length_c   1.000
_cell.angle_alpha   90.00
_cell.angle_beta   90.00
_cell.angle_gamma   90.00
#
_symmetry.space_group_name_H-M   'P 1'
#
loop_
_entity.id
_entity.type
_entity.pdbx_description
1 polymer ?
#
loop_
_entity_poly.entity_id
_entity_poly.type
_entity_poly.pdbx_seq_one_letter_code
_entity_poly.pdbx_strand_id
1 'polypeptide(L)'
;LSETGKILYEDLKGKISGIAENGGSTEFTFTASEYPYSTEADLVKEVKAVLQALLSDCPYEFYWYDKTVGMQYGWYSTNSLASINLTVAGAYRASGTENTYKVDSAKATAAANVKAKANAIVATYKGQSAYARLKGYKDEICKLVSYNDAAAKPGYTGGYGDPWQLIYVFDGDDTTNVVCEGYAKAFQYLCDLDGGLTCYI
;
A
#
# COMPACT_ATOMS: atom_id res chain seq x y z
N LEU A 1 -5.88 17.98 -1.30
CA LEU A 1 -7.24 17.43 -1.34
C LEU A 1 -8.25 18.49 -0.92
N SER A 2 -9.43 18.50 -1.57
CA SER A 2 -10.60 19.25 -1.13
C SER A 2 -11.16 18.69 0.19
N GLU A 3 -12.15 19.35 0.79
CA GLU A 3 -12.80 18.77 1.99
C GLU A 3 -13.47 17.42 1.68
N THR A 4 -14.16 17.31 0.52
CA THR A 4 -14.72 16.03 0.04
C THR A 4 -13.62 14.98 -0.16
N GLY A 5 -12.48 15.36 -0.75
CA GLY A 5 -11.35 14.48 -0.95
C GLY A 5 -10.69 14.01 0.36
N LYS A 6 -10.64 14.86 1.38
CA LYS A 6 -10.15 14.46 2.71
C LYS A 6 -11.08 13.42 3.38
N ILE A 7 -12.39 13.61 3.26
CA ILE A 7 -13.37 12.64 3.79
C ILE A 7 -13.23 11.30 3.04
N LEU A 8 -13.14 11.32 1.71
CA LEU A 8 -12.91 10.13 0.90
C LEU A 8 -11.59 9.42 1.25
N TYR A 9 -10.52 10.20 1.51
CA TYR A 9 -9.23 9.67 1.93
C TYR A 9 -9.35 8.89 3.23
N GLU A 10 -9.96 9.46 4.27
CA GLU A 10 -10.11 8.78 5.58
C GLU A 10 -11.02 7.55 5.48
N ASP A 11 -12.11 7.61 4.72
CA ASP A 11 -12.99 6.46 4.49
C ASP A 11 -12.25 5.30 3.79
N LEU A 12 -11.55 5.59 2.70
CA LEU A 12 -10.77 4.59 1.98
C LEU A 12 -9.62 4.05 2.84
N LYS A 13 -8.93 4.90 3.59
CA LYS A 13 -7.86 4.49 4.51
C LYS A 13 -8.34 3.46 5.52
N GLY A 14 -9.51 3.68 6.14
CA GLY A 14 -10.11 2.70 7.04
C GLY A 14 -10.43 1.37 6.36
N LYS A 15 -11.00 1.41 5.15
CA LYS A 15 -11.35 0.22 4.36
C LYS A 15 -10.12 -0.59 3.94
N ILE A 16 -9.07 0.06 3.41
CA ILE A 16 -7.84 -0.62 2.97
C ILE A 16 -7.07 -1.23 4.13
N SER A 17 -7.05 -0.58 5.30
CA SER A 17 -6.43 -1.13 6.51
C SER A 17 -7.11 -2.43 6.93
N GLY A 18 -8.44 -2.49 6.90
CA GLY A 18 -9.20 -3.72 7.17
C GLY A 18 -8.89 -4.83 6.17
N ILE A 19 -8.75 -4.50 4.89
CA ILE A 19 -8.39 -5.46 3.84
C ILE A 19 -6.96 -5.98 4.02
N ALA A 20 -6.02 -5.11 4.37
CA ALA A 20 -4.64 -5.50 4.60
C ALA A 20 -4.49 -6.51 5.75
N GLU A 21 -5.34 -6.43 6.76
CA GLU A 21 -5.32 -7.34 7.92
C GLU A 21 -6.11 -8.63 7.71
N ASN A 22 -7.24 -8.56 7.01
CA ASN A 22 -8.23 -9.65 6.98
C ASN A 22 -8.49 -10.22 5.57
N GLY A 23 -7.97 -9.59 4.52
CA GLY A 23 -8.40 -9.85 3.15
C GLY A 23 -9.81 -9.30 2.88
N GLY A 24 -10.37 -9.65 1.74
CA GLY A 24 -11.73 -9.23 1.38
C GLY A 24 -11.83 -8.48 0.06
N SER A 25 -13.02 -7.95 -0.24
CA SER A 25 -13.28 -7.22 -1.48
C SER A 25 -12.61 -5.85 -1.47
N THR A 26 -12.04 -5.48 -2.61
CA THR A 26 -11.47 -4.17 -2.91
C THR A 26 -12.39 -3.34 -3.83
N GLU A 27 -13.65 -3.75 -3.93
CA GLU A 27 -14.72 -3.03 -4.61
C GLU A 27 -15.48 -2.20 -3.59
N PHE A 28 -15.44 -0.89 -3.73
CA PHE A 28 -16.12 0.07 -2.85
C PHE A 28 -17.25 0.74 -3.61
N THR A 29 -18.43 0.75 -3.02
CA THR A 29 -19.62 1.43 -3.57
C THR A 29 -20.05 2.56 -2.64
N PHE A 30 -20.55 3.64 -3.23
CA PHE A 30 -20.95 4.86 -2.53
C PHE A 30 -22.37 5.28 -2.98
N THR A 31 -23.09 5.99 -2.13
CA THR A 31 -24.37 6.57 -2.50
C THR A 31 -24.15 7.93 -3.18
N ALA A 32 -25.13 8.37 -4.00
CA ALA A 32 -25.01 9.59 -4.77
C ALA A 32 -24.84 10.90 -3.94
N SER A 33 -25.10 10.83 -2.63
CA SER A 33 -24.95 11.97 -1.72
C SER A 33 -23.64 12.01 -0.94
N GLU A 34 -22.86 10.92 -0.95
CA GLU A 34 -21.65 10.82 -0.09
C GLU A 34 -20.50 11.67 -0.62
N TYR A 35 -20.23 11.61 -1.93
CA TYR A 35 -19.06 12.27 -2.53
C TYR A 35 -19.46 13.07 -3.77
N PRO A 36 -20.16 14.21 -3.59
CA PRO A 36 -20.56 15.09 -4.71
C PRO A 36 -19.40 15.96 -5.17
N TYR A 37 -19.32 16.20 -6.48
CA TYR A 37 -18.37 17.10 -7.13
C TYR A 37 -19.09 18.06 -8.09
N SER A 38 -18.47 19.20 -8.39
CA SER A 38 -19.06 20.19 -9.29
C SER A 38 -19.11 19.71 -10.74
N THR A 39 -18.05 18.97 -11.15
CA THR A 39 -17.94 18.41 -12.50
C THR A 39 -17.33 17.00 -12.43
N GLU A 40 -17.50 16.21 -13.49
CA GLU A 40 -16.81 14.95 -13.67
C GLU A 40 -15.28 15.12 -13.64
N ALA A 41 -14.76 16.17 -14.23
CA ALA A 41 -13.33 16.48 -14.25
C ALA A 41 -12.77 16.70 -12.84
N ASP A 42 -13.51 17.41 -11.97
CA ASP A 42 -13.13 17.61 -10.56
C ASP A 42 -13.13 16.27 -9.81
N LEU A 43 -14.17 15.45 -10.01
CA LEU A 43 -14.25 14.11 -9.43
C LEU A 43 -13.03 13.25 -9.81
N VAL A 44 -12.74 13.14 -11.11
CA VAL A 44 -11.63 12.34 -11.63
C VAL A 44 -10.29 12.82 -11.07
N LYS A 45 -10.06 14.12 -11.04
CA LYS A 45 -8.85 14.73 -10.48
C LYS A 45 -8.70 14.40 -9.00
N GLU A 46 -9.76 14.55 -8.23
CA GLU A 46 -9.76 14.34 -6.80
C GLU A 46 -9.57 12.86 -6.43
N VAL A 47 -10.28 11.93 -7.08
CA VAL A 47 -10.15 10.49 -6.84
C VAL A 47 -8.71 10.03 -7.12
N LYS A 48 -8.08 10.52 -8.19
CA LYS A 48 -6.67 10.23 -8.48
C LYS A 48 -5.74 10.80 -7.41
N ALA A 49 -5.98 12.02 -6.94
CA ALA A 49 -5.18 12.66 -5.89
C ALA A 49 -5.32 11.92 -4.55
N VAL A 50 -6.53 11.47 -4.19
CA VAL A 50 -6.78 10.65 -3.00
C VAL A 50 -6.02 9.33 -3.07
N LEU A 51 -6.10 8.61 -4.20
CA LEU A 51 -5.35 7.36 -4.35
C LEU A 51 -3.83 7.59 -4.26
N GLN A 52 -3.33 8.64 -4.90
CA GLN A 52 -1.91 8.98 -4.83
C GLN A 52 -1.45 9.26 -3.39
N ALA A 53 -2.25 10.01 -2.62
CA ALA A 53 -1.98 10.28 -1.22
C ALA A 53 -1.97 8.98 -0.39
N LEU A 54 -2.97 8.12 -0.57
CA LEU A 54 -3.03 6.83 0.12
C LEU A 54 -1.83 5.93 -0.19
N LEU A 55 -1.41 5.87 -1.46
CA LEU A 55 -0.22 5.09 -1.86
C LEU A 55 1.08 5.61 -1.23
N SER A 56 1.15 6.92 -0.97
CA SER A 56 2.30 7.55 -0.30
C SER A 56 2.26 7.37 1.21
N ASP A 57 1.08 7.52 1.81
CA ASP A 57 0.92 7.60 3.27
C ASP A 57 0.69 6.22 3.93
N CYS A 58 0.25 5.21 3.16
CA CYS A 58 -0.15 3.90 3.67
C CYS A 58 0.64 2.77 2.98
N PRO A 59 1.98 2.74 3.09
CA PRO A 59 2.81 1.82 2.30
C PRO A 59 2.58 0.34 2.63
N TYR A 60 2.21 0.01 3.87
CA TYR A 60 1.90 -1.36 4.28
C TYR A 60 0.51 -1.79 3.81
N GLU A 61 -0.49 -0.94 3.94
CA GLU A 61 -1.89 -1.27 3.66
C GLU A 61 -2.15 -1.58 2.19
N PHE A 62 -1.24 -1.17 1.30
CA PHE A 62 -1.30 -1.41 -0.15
C PHE A 62 -0.38 -2.54 -0.67
N TYR A 63 0.12 -3.43 0.17
CA TYR A 63 0.98 -4.53 -0.29
C TYR A 63 0.31 -5.43 -1.34
N TRP A 64 -1.01 -5.49 -1.36
CA TRP A 64 -1.81 -6.30 -2.26
C TRP A 64 -2.21 -5.58 -3.57
N TYR A 65 -2.00 -4.28 -3.68
CA TYR A 65 -2.46 -3.48 -4.82
C TYR A 65 -1.58 -3.64 -6.05
N ASP A 66 -2.20 -3.88 -7.21
CA ASP A 66 -1.54 -3.90 -8.51
C ASP A 66 -1.53 -2.50 -9.14
N LYS A 67 -0.47 -1.73 -8.93
CA LYS A 67 -0.35 -0.39 -9.49
C LYS A 67 -0.13 -0.37 -11.02
N THR A 68 0.21 -1.53 -11.64
CA THR A 68 0.43 -1.61 -13.09
C THR A 68 -0.89 -1.66 -13.85
N VAL A 69 -1.92 -2.27 -13.25
CA VAL A 69 -3.30 -2.27 -13.75
C VAL A 69 -4.08 -1.08 -13.20
N GLY A 70 -3.88 -0.75 -11.93
CA GLY A 70 -4.44 0.43 -11.30
C GLY A 70 -5.84 0.24 -10.75
N MET A 71 -6.63 1.32 -10.78
CA MET A 71 -8.00 1.36 -10.30
C MET A 71 -9.00 1.60 -11.43
N GLN A 72 -10.23 1.13 -11.20
CA GLN A 72 -11.42 1.55 -11.93
C GLN A 72 -12.30 2.38 -11.00
N TYR A 73 -13.00 3.35 -11.53
CA TYR A 73 -13.97 4.15 -10.78
C TYR A 73 -15.19 4.46 -11.65
N GLY A 74 -16.33 4.56 -11.00
CA GLY A 74 -17.60 4.94 -11.62
C GLY A 74 -18.19 6.14 -10.93
N TRP A 75 -19.09 6.86 -11.63
CA TRP A 75 -19.82 8.01 -11.10
C TRP A 75 -21.27 7.99 -11.53
N TYR A 76 -22.10 8.69 -10.76
CA TYR A 76 -23.48 8.98 -11.11
C TYR A 76 -23.56 10.18 -12.08
N SER A 77 -24.66 10.28 -12.80
CA SER A 77 -24.93 11.44 -13.69
C SER A 77 -24.98 12.79 -12.96
N THR A 78 -25.04 12.76 -11.63
CA THR A 78 -24.95 13.93 -10.72
C THR A 78 -23.51 14.34 -10.38
N ASN A 79 -22.50 13.81 -11.07
CA ASN A 79 -21.08 13.99 -10.77
C ASN A 79 -20.67 13.51 -9.36
N SER A 80 -21.41 12.58 -8.78
CA SER A 80 -21.06 11.97 -7.50
C SER A 80 -20.35 10.64 -7.73
N LEU A 81 -19.38 10.32 -6.87
CA LEU A 81 -18.67 9.06 -6.93
C LEU A 81 -19.63 7.88 -6.68
N ALA A 82 -19.61 6.87 -7.54
CA ALA A 82 -20.43 5.68 -7.43
C ALA A 82 -19.63 4.45 -6.97
N SER A 83 -18.41 4.29 -7.46
CA SER A 83 -17.56 3.16 -7.10
C SER A 83 -16.08 3.44 -7.28
N ILE A 84 -15.26 2.74 -6.50
CA ILE A 84 -13.81 2.58 -6.72
C ILE A 84 -13.50 1.11 -6.60
N ASN A 85 -12.81 0.53 -7.59
CA ASN A 85 -12.37 -0.85 -7.59
C ASN A 85 -10.84 -0.86 -7.72
N LEU A 86 -10.15 -1.39 -6.72
CA LEU A 86 -8.69 -1.47 -6.69
C LEU A 86 -8.25 -2.87 -7.10
N THR A 87 -7.49 -2.96 -8.19
CA THR A 87 -7.00 -4.26 -8.69
C THR A 87 -6.03 -4.90 -7.71
N VAL A 88 -6.25 -6.18 -7.40
CA VAL A 88 -5.39 -6.97 -6.53
C VAL A 88 -4.30 -7.63 -7.34
N ALA A 89 -3.04 -7.50 -6.92
CA ALA A 89 -1.90 -8.18 -7.51
C ALA A 89 -2.05 -9.72 -7.44
N GLY A 90 -1.62 -10.42 -8.48
CA GLY A 90 -1.81 -11.86 -8.61
C GLY A 90 -1.31 -12.67 -7.41
N ALA A 91 -0.20 -12.23 -6.79
CA ALA A 91 0.37 -12.87 -5.59
C ALA A 91 -0.59 -12.89 -4.39
N TYR A 92 -1.47 -11.89 -4.27
CA TYR A 92 -2.39 -11.72 -3.13
C TYR A 92 -3.84 -11.96 -3.47
N ARG A 93 -4.14 -12.21 -4.74
CA ARG A 93 -5.52 -12.45 -5.21
C ARG A 93 -6.07 -13.75 -4.67
N ALA A 94 -7.36 -13.76 -4.31
CA ALA A 94 -8.10 -14.96 -4.03
C ALA A 94 -8.23 -15.84 -5.30
N SER A 95 -8.42 -17.14 -5.11
CA SER A 95 -8.53 -18.09 -6.22
C SER A 95 -9.77 -17.80 -7.09
N GLY A 96 -9.65 -18.00 -8.40
CA GLY A 96 -10.69 -17.75 -9.39
C GLY A 96 -10.44 -16.49 -10.20
N THR A 97 -10.83 -16.52 -11.48
CA THR A 97 -10.64 -15.39 -12.41
C THR A 97 -11.55 -14.21 -12.09
N GLU A 98 -12.68 -14.47 -11.44
CA GLU A 98 -13.65 -13.48 -10.96
C GLU A 98 -13.15 -12.66 -9.77
N ASN A 99 -12.07 -13.09 -9.11
CA ASN A 99 -11.56 -12.49 -7.88
C ASN A 99 -10.51 -11.39 -8.10
N THR A 100 -10.54 -10.69 -9.23
CA THR A 100 -9.63 -9.58 -9.56
C THR A 100 -9.60 -8.48 -8.49
N TYR A 101 -10.71 -8.31 -7.77
CA TYR A 101 -10.92 -7.32 -6.72
C TYR A 101 -11.11 -7.97 -5.34
N LYS A 102 -10.40 -9.08 -5.09
CA LYS A 102 -10.50 -9.74 -3.80
C LYS A 102 -9.15 -10.22 -3.30
N VAL A 103 -8.76 -9.73 -2.13
CA VAL A 103 -7.57 -10.17 -1.40
C VAL A 103 -7.87 -11.47 -0.67
N ASP A 104 -7.00 -12.47 -0.84
CA ASP A 104 -7.08 -13.74 -0.13
C ASP A 104 -6.80 -13.57 1.36
N SER A 105 -7.70 -14.07 2.22
CA SER A 105 -7.58 -13.91 3.67
C SER A 105 -6.39 -14.67 4.28
N ALA A 106 -6.03 -15.82 3.73
CA ALA A 106 -4.85 -16.55 4.22
C ALA A 106 -3.56 -15.81 3.89
N LYS A 107 -3.49 -15.18 2.71
CA LYS A 107 -2.36 -14.34 2.29
C LYS A 107 -2.28 -13.06 3.12
N ALA A 108 -3.41 -12.44 3.46
CA ALA A 108 -3.45 -11.32 4.38
C ALA A 108 -2.94 -11.71 5.78
N THR A 109 -3.33 -12.87 6.29
CA THR A 109 -2.81 -13.40 7.56
C THR A 109 -1.29 -13.63 7.49
N ALA A 110 -0.78 -14.16 6.39
CA ALA A 110 0.67 -14.32 6.20
C ALA A 110 1.40 -12.96 6.17
N ALA A 111 0.80 -11.92 5.58
CA ALA A 111 1.33 -10.58 5.57
C ALA A 111 1.42 -9.93 6.98
N ALA A 112 0.61 -10.38 7.94
CA ALA A 112 0.69 -9.91 9.32
C ALA A 112 2.06 -10.20 9.97
N ASN A 113 2.76 -11.24 9.54
CA ASN A 113 4.12 -11.56 9.99
C ASN A 113 5.12 -10.47 9.61
N VAL A 114 4.91 -9.80 8.50
CA VAL A 114 5.70 -8.64 8.03
C VAL A 114 5.60 -7.49 9.04
N LYS A 115 4.37 -7.18 9.48
CA LYS A 115 4.12 -6.16 10.50
C LYS A 115 4.79 -6.49 11.83
N ALA A 116 4.74 -7.77 12.25
CA ALA A 116 5.40 -8.23 13.47
C ALA A 116 6.94 -8.05 13.40
N LYS A 117 7.56 -8.39 12.26
CA LYS A 117 8.99 -8.20 12.03
C LYS A 117 9.39 -6.71 12.05
N ALA A 118 8.65 -5.87 11.35
CA ALA A 118 8.88 -4.42 11.34
C ALA A 118 8.79 -3.84 12.76
N ASN A 119 7.76 -4.21 13.53
CA ASN A 119 7.62 -3.81 14.94
C ASN A 119 8.78 -4.26 15.82
N ALA A 120 9.30 -5.47 15.61
CA ALA A 120 10.47 -5.98 16.35
C ALA A 120 11.73 -5.14 16.08
N ILE A 121 11.93 -4.71 14.83
CA ILE A 121 13.01 -3.78 14.46
C ILE A 121 12.85 -2.46 15.20
N VAL A 122 11.67 -1.84 15.14
CA VAL A 122 11.39 -0.58 15.84
C VAL A 122 11.64 -0.72 17.35
N ALA A 123 11.20 -1.82 17.97
CA ALA A 123 11.40 -2.08 19.38
C ALA A 123 12.89 -2.18 19.77
N THR A 124 13.74 -2.72 18.89
CA THR A 124 15.19 -2.84 19.11
C THR A 124 15.89 -1.50 19.30
N TYR A 125 15.40 -0.47 18.62
CA TYR A 125 16.00 0.88 18.63
C TYR A 125 15.23 1.88 19.50
N LYS A 126 14.15 1.45 20.16
CA LYS A 126 13.32 2.30 21.01
C LYS A 126 14.14 2.95 22.11
N GLY A 127 13.91 4.27 22.34
CA GLY A 127 14.62 5.04 23.36
C GLY A 127 15.99 5.58 22.95
N GLN A 128 16.50 5.21 21.77
CA GLN A 128 17.73 5.77 21.22
C GLN A 128 17.48 7.16 20.59
N SER A 129 18.55 7.89 20.27
CA SER A 129 18.43 9.16 19.56
C SER A 129 17.80 8.98 18.19
N ALA A 130 17.16 10.03 17.63
CA ALA A 130 16.55 9.98 16.30
C ALA A 130 17.55 9.50 15.24
N TYR A 131 18.79 10.01 15.27
CA TYR A 131 19.83 9.58 14.34
C TYR A 131 20.17 8.08 14.48
N ALA A 132 20.28 7.56 15.69
CA ALA A 132 20.60 6.15 15.93
C ALA A 132 19.46 5.24 15.45
N ARG A 133 18.19 5.63 15.67
CA ARG A 133 17.02 4.92 15.17
C ARG A 133 17.00 4.88 13.65
N LEU A 134 17.09 6.04 12.98
CA LEU A 134 17.11 6.13 11.51
C LEU A 134 18.25 5.32 10.90
N LYS A 135 19.47 5.44 11.46
CA LYS A 135 20.62 4.65 11.02
C LYS A 135 20.36 3.14 11.22
N GLY A 136 19.81 2.76 12.36
CA GLY A 136 19.46 1.38 12.68
C GLY A 136 18.44 0.81 11.69
N TYR A 137 17.36 1.52 11.40
CA TYR A 137 16.34 1.12 10.43
C TYR A 137 16.92 0.88 9.04
N LYS A 138 17.74 1.84 8.56
CA LYS A 138 18.45 1.69 7.30
C LYS A 138 19.35 0.44 7.30
N ASP A 139 20.14 0.25 8.36
CA ASP A 139 21.06 -0.87 8.46
C ASP A 139 20.32 -2.23 8.52
N GLU A 140 19.18 -2.32 9.21
CA GLU A 140 18.37 -3.54 9.25
C GLU A 140 17.74 -3.84 7.87
N ILE A 141 17.16 -2.86 7.18
CA ILE A 141 16.64 -3.06 5.83
C ILE A 141 17.73 -3.60 4.90
N CYS A 142 18.93 -3.01 4.93
CA CYS A 142 20.05 -3.43 4.10
C CYS A 142 20.59 -4.85 4.45
N LYS A 143 20.30 -5.38 5.62
CA LYS A 143 20.62 -6.76 5.99
C LYS A 143 19.58 -7.76 5.50
N LEU A 144 18.31 -7.31 5.43
CA LEU A 144 17.18 -8.19 5.10
C LEU A 144 17.07 -8.47 3.60
N VAL A 145 17.41 -7.49 2.75
CA VAL A 145 17.25 -7.60 1.29
C VAL A 145 18.43 -7.02 0.54
N SER A 146 18.62 -7.54 -0.68
CA SER A 146 19.49 -6.98 -1.71
C SER A 146 18.70 -6.22 -2.76
N TYR A 147 19.38 -5.38 -3.56
CA TYR A 147 18.72 -4.67 -4.65
C TYR A 147 18.41 -5.61 -5.81
N ASN A 148 17.19 -5.55 -6.34
CA ASN A 148 16.77 -6.35 -7.49
C ASN A 148 17.11 -5.65 -8.82
N ASP A 149 18.36 -5.80 -9.28
CA ASP A 149 18.83 -5.20 -10.53
C ASP A 149 18.07 -5.68 -11.77
N ALA A 150 17.54 -6.89 -11.74
CA ALA A 150 16.75 -7.44 -12.83
C ALA A 150 15.38 -6.72 -12.91
N ALA A 151 14.73 -6.50 -11.79
CA ALA A 151 13.45 -5.81 -11.73
C ALA A 151 13.55 -4.31 -12.03
N ALA A 152 14.73 -3.71 -11.87
CA ALA A 152 14.97 -2.31 -12.23
C ALA A 152 15.05 -2.09 -13.75
N LYS A 153 15.09 -3.16 -14.55
CA LYS A 153 15.19 -3.07 -16.03
C LYS A 153 13.80 -3.17 -16.66
N PRO A 154 13.58 -2.49 -17.81
CA PRO A 154 12.34 -2.66 -18.58
C PRO A 154 12.10 -4.12 -18.96
N GLY A 155 10.82 -4.55 -18.93
CA GLY A 155 10.42 -5.89 -19.34
C GLY A 155 10.63 -6.99 -18.29
N TYR A 156 10.87 -6.64 -17.03
CA TYR A 156 10.90 -7.62 -15.95
C TYR A 156 9.54 -8.34 -15.79
N THR A 157 9.60 -9.66 -15.83
CA THR A 157 8.42 -10.54 -15.71
C THR A 157 8.55 -11.56 -14.58
N GLY A 158 9.49 -11.33 -13.67
CA GLY A 158 9.87 -12.31 -12.63
C GLY A 158 8.90 -12.39 -11.47
N GLY A 159 8.76 -13.40 -10.94
CA GLY A 159 8.31 -14.49 -10.17
C GLY A 159 7.55 -14.29 -8.87
N TYR A 160 7.83 -13.40 -7.97
CA TYR A 160 7.23 -13.40 -6.63
C TYR A 160 6.19 -12.29 -6.38
N GLY A 161 6.00 -11.39 -7.31
CA GLY A 161 5.10 -10.24 -7.19
C GLY A 161 5.80 -8.92 -7.50
N ASP A 162 5.28 -7.82 -6.97
CA ASP A 162 5.77 -6.48 -7.30
C ASP A 162 6.98 -6.08 -6.44
N PRO A 163 8.21 -6.02 -7.00
CA PRO A 163 9.43 -5.74 -6.24
C PRO A 163 9.52 -4.31 -5.66
N TRP A 164 8.53 -3.47 -5.92
CA TRP A 164 8.39 -2.14 -5.33
C TRP A 164 7.69 -2.16 -3.97
N GLN A 165 7.12 -3.30 -3.54
CA GLN A 165 6.37 -3.40 -2.29
C GLN A 165 7.29 -3.69 -1.10
N LEU A 166 7.04 -3.00 0.01
CA LEU A 166 7.82 -3.15 1.25
C LEU A 166 7.67 -4.54 1.90
N ILE A 167 6.63 -5.28 1.56
CA ILE A 167 6.33 -6.56 2.18
C ILE A 167 7.48 -7.56 1.97
N TYR A 168 8.14 -7.50 0.82
CA TYR A 168 9.27 -8.34 0.49
C TYR A 168 10.58 -7.97 1.22
N VAL A 169 10.60 -6.84 1.93
CA VAL A 169 11.71 -6.50 2.82
C VAL A 169 11.62 -7.28 4.13
N PHE A 170 10.40 -7.56 4.58
CA PHE A 170 10.15 -8.12 5.91
C PHE A 170 9.58 -9.54 5.88
N ASP A 171 9.42 -10.19 4.71
CA ASP A 171 8.85 -11.54 4.60
C ASP A 171 9.79 -12.63 5.11
N GLY A 172 11.10 -12.37 5.09
CA GLY A 172 12.14 -13.30 5.56
C GLY A 172 12.58 -14.31 4.51
N ASP A 173 12.25 -14.04 3.26
CA ASP A 173 12.71 -14.77 2.09
C ASP A 173 13.84 -13.98 1.41
N ASP A 174 15.06 -14.49 1.40
CA ASP A 174 16.23 -13.83 0.82
C ASP A 174 16.22 -13.84 -0.73
N THR A 175 15.26 -14.51 -1.33
CA THR A 175 15.06 -14.53 -2.79
C THR A 175 14.12 -13.43 -3.27
N THR A 176 13.37 -12.78 -2.40
CA THR A 176 12.41 -11.71 -2.71
C THR A 176 13.04 -10.33 -2.54
N ASN A 177 13.94 -9.96 -3.43
CA ASN A 177 14.65 -8.68 -3.38
C ASN A 177 13.84 -7.54 -4.03
N VAL A 178 14.00 -6.31 -3.50
CA VAL A 178 13.19 -5.14 -3.88
C VAL A 178 13.99 -4.10 -4.66
N VAL A 179 13.27 -3.21 -5.37
CA VAL A 179 13.83 -2.02 -6.02
C VAL A 179 13.77 -0.80 -5.07
N CYS A 180 14.28 0.35 -5.55
CA CYS A 180 14.38 1.60 -4.77
C CYS A 180 13.10 1.95 -3.98
N GLU A 181 11.92 1.79 -4.59
CA GLU A 181 10.64 2.10 -3.94
C GLU A 181 10.36 1.16 -2.74
N GLY A 182 10.70 -0.12 -2.85
CA GLY A 182 10.56 -1.07 -1.75
C GLY A 182 11.42 -0.68 -0.53
N TYR A 183 12.67 -0.26 -0.77
CA TYR A 183 13.54 0.28 0.28
C TYR A 183 12.97 1.55 0.93
N ALA A 184 12.55 2.50 0.11
CA ALA A 184 12.01 3.78 0.59
C ALA A 184 10.74 3.56 1.44
N LYS A 185 9.80 2.75 0.95
CA LYS A 185 8.56 2.41 1.66
C LYS A 185 8.81 1.61 2.95
N ALA A 186 9.76 0.69 2.95
CA ALA A 186 10.14 -0.04 4.16
C ALA A 186 10.70 0.91 5.22
N PHE A 187 11.54 1.87 4.82
CA PHE A 187 12.08 2.86 5.72
C PHE A 187 11.01 3.81 6.27
N GLN A 188 10.11 4.31 5.41
CA GLN A 188 8.96 5.10 5.83
C GLN A 188 8.11 4.33 6.83
N TYR A 189 7.78 3.09 6.54
CA TYR A 189 6.94 2.25 7.42
C TYR A 189 7.55 2.05 8.81
N LEU A 190 8.87 1.85 8.91
CA LEU A 190 9.53 1.80 10.22
C LEU A 190 9.45 3.13 10.97
N CYS A 191 9.55 4.26 10.28
CA CYS A 191 9.36 5.59 10.88
C CYS A 191 7.92 5.79 11.36
N ASP A 192 6.92 5.34 10.59
CA ASP A 192 5.50 5.44 10.94
C ASP A 192 5.18 4.59 12.19
N LEU A 193 5.71 3.37 12.26
CA LEU A 193 5.58 2.49 13.43
C LEU A 193 6.28 3.03 14.67
N ASP A 194 7.37 3.79 14.50
CA ASP A 194 8.08 4.45 15.59
C ASP A 194 7.24 5.54 16.27
N GLY A 195 6.42 6.25 15.49
CA GLY A 195 5.51 7.30 15.95
C GLY A 195 6.19 8.59 16.41
N GLY A 196 7.51 8.63 16.49
CA GLY A 196 8.30 9.79 16.88
C GLY A 196 9.23 10.33 15.78
N LEU A 197 9.11 9.77 14.57
CA LEU A 197 9.87 10.16 13.38
C LEU A 197 8.89 10.42 12.24
N THR A 198 9.14 11.46 11.46
CA THR A 198 8.34 11.78 10.27
C THR A 198 9.18 11.51 9.02
N CYS A 199 8.67 10.70 8.11
CA CYS A 199 9.30 10.37 6.84
C CYS A 199 8.30 10.53 5.70
N TYR A 200 8.73 11.15 4.61
CA TYR A 200 7.96 11.29 3.36
C TYR A 200 8.81 10.77 2.20
N ILE A 201 8.16 10.11 1.23
CA ILE A 201 8.76 9.61 -0.01
C ILE A 201 8.02 10.17 -1.23
#